data_8bd0e6d014844e9412f4552c2fdb8d95
#
_entry.id   8bd0e6d014844e9412f4552c2fdb8d95
#
_cell.length_a   1.000
_cell.length_b   1.000
_cell.length_c   1.000
_cell.angle_alpha   90.00
_cell.angle_beta   90.00
_cell.angle_gamma   90.00
#
_symmetry.space_group_name_H-M   'P 1'
#
loop_
_entity.id
_entity.type
_entity.pdbx_description
1 polymer ?
#
loop_
_entity_poly.entity_id
_entity_poly.type
_entity_poly.pdbx_seq_one_letter_code
_entity_poly.pdbx_strand_id
1 'polypeptide(L)'
;MVEKTEFLFDLAPFQIAASESFDLAATRRCKVLWRLDGGFGTDPNLRWLAERNYHFHAKGFAGRRAANLAKKVQRWIPYGDVWLGSVASPVDYGCPVRVWVKRRLENGQYKHSYYVSTLKLHSMTQAMRLYDQRGQAEVEQFRNDKQGLHLSRRRKHLLVAQQALILLTDLAHNLLADFHNLALVDTVFEGFAAKRIVRDLFAIEGNLVWRDEKLLRIELSQEHPHAERLLVCLKKYCEQA
;
A
#
# COMPACT_ATOMS: atom_id res chain seq x y z
N MET A 1 19.14 1.89 26.25
CA MET A 1 18.61 0.74 25.49
C MET A 1 17.09 0.90 25.52
N VAL A 2 16.54 1.55 24.51
CA VAL A 2 15.07 1.73 24.41
C VAL A 2 14.50 0.36 24.10
N GLU A 3 13.68 -0.18 24.96
CA GLU A 3 13.02 -1.46 24.76
C GLU A 3 12.19 -1.42 23.47
N LYS A 4 12.55 -2.28 22.52
CA LYS A 4 11.83 -2.45 21.25
C LYS A 4 10.36 -2.90 21.43
N THR A 5 9.90 -3.11 22.63
CA THR A 5 8.54 -3.53 23.00
C THR A 5 7.51 -2.41 22.95
N GLU A 6 7.91 -1.16 23.08
CA GLU A 6 6.96 -0.02 23.04
C GLU A 6 6.45 0.34 21.63
N PHE A 7 7.02 -0.26 20.57
CA PHE A 7 6.55 -0.09 19.18
C PHE A 7 5.80 -1.31 18.62
N LEU A 8 5.27 -2.16 19.48
CA LEU A 8 4.27 -3.14 19.04
C LEU A 8 2.98 -2.35 18.77
N PHE A 9 2.80 -1.97 17.51
CA PHE A 9 1.61 -1.25 17.08
C PHE A 9 0.37 -2.00 17.52
N ASP A 10 -0.43 -1.37 18.38
CA ASP A 10 -1.76 -1.83 18.72
C ASP A 10 -2.65 -1.70 17.46
N LEU A 11 -3.26 -2.79 17.03
CA LEU A 11 -4.20 -2.79 15.90
C LEU A 11 -5.59 -2.26 16.29
N ALA A 12 -5.91 -2.14 17.58
CA ALA A 12 -7.22 -1.74 18.03
C ALA A 12 -7.66 -0.36 17.48
N PRO A 13 -6.84 0.71 17.49
CA PRO A 13 -7.22 1.99 16.92
C PRO A 13 -7.55 1.91 15.43
N PHE A 14 -6.77 1.13 14.66
CA PHE A 14 -7.03 0.96 13.23
C PHE A 14 -8.32 0.17 12.96
N GLN A 15 -8.62 -0.83 13.78
CA GLN A 15 -9.85 -1.60 13.68
C GLN A 15 -11.08 -0.73 14.00
N ILE A 16 -11.00 0.13 15.02
CA ILE A 16 -12.08 1.06 15.36
C ILE A 16 -12.33 1.99 14.19
N ALA A 17 -11.32 2.67 13.68
CA ALA A 17 -11.43 3.57 12.53
C ALA A 17 -11.97 2.85 11.28
N ALA A 18 -11.51 1.64 10.98
CA ALA A 18 -12.02 0.85 9.87
C ALA A 18 -13.48 0.42 10.08
N SER A 19 -13.87 0.06 11.31
CA SER A 19 -15.26 -0.30 11.63
C SER A 19 -16.20 0.87 11.46
N GLU A 20 -15.78 2.07 11.87
CA GLU A 20 -16.55 3.31 11.71
C GLU A 20 -16.67 3.70 10.23
N SER A 21 -15.54 3.67 9.47
CA SER A 21 -15.52 4.07 8.07
C SER A 21 -16.30 3.13 7.14
N PHE A 22 -16.37 1.83 7.46
CA PHE A 22 -16.98 0.83 6.58
C PHE A 22 -18.20 0.13 7.17
N ASP A 23 -18.74 0.61 8.31
CA ASP A 23 -19.86 -0.03 9.03
C ASP A 23 -19.64 -1.54 9.21
N LEU A 24 -18.46 -1.92 9.76
CA LEU A 24 -18.06 -3.31 9.93
C LEU A 24 -18.72 -3.94 11.16
N ALA A 25 -20.00 -4.29 11.05
CA ALA A 25 -20.65 -5.14 12.04
C ALA A 25 -19.87 -6.45 12.24
N ALA A 26 -19.96 -7.07 13.42
CA ALA A 26 -19.25 -8.31 13.77
C ALA A 26 -19.46 -9.43 12.73
N THR A 27 -20.66 -9.51 12.14
CA THR A 27 -21.01 -10.47 11.09
C THR A 27 -20.30 -10.24 9.75
N ARG A 28 -19.79 -9.04 9.51
CA ARG A 28 -19.08 -8.69 8.26
C ARG A 28 -17.57 -8.81 8.37
N ARG A 29 -17.01 -8.96 9.57
CA ARG A 29 -15.56 -9.02 9.81
C ARG A 29 -14.88 -10.18 9.10
N CYS A 30 -15.55 -11.31 8.97
CA CYS A 30 -15.05 -12.47 8.20
C CYS A 30 -14.89 -12.19 6.68
N LYS A 31 -15.39 -11.07 6.16
CA LYS A 31 -15.19 -10.65 4.77
C LYS A 31 -13.98 -9.72 4.62
N VAL A 32 -13.35 -9.30 5.71
CA VAL A 32 -12.22 -8.37 5.73
C VAL A 32 -10.91 -9.14 5.85
N LEU A 33 -9.97 -8.81 4.99
CA LEU A 33 -8.62 -9.35 5.01
C LEU A 33 -7.61 -8.28 5.44
N TRP A 34 -6.94 -8.51 6.56
CA TRP A 34 -5.80 -7.72 7.00
C TRP A 34 -4.51 -8.26 6.38
N ARG A 35 -3.85 -7.45 5.56
CA ARG A 35 -2.52 -7.76 5.00
C ARG A 35 -1.47 -6.98 5.78
N LEU A 36 -0.69 -7.67 6.61
CA LEU A 36 0.20 -7.06 7.57
C LEU A 36 1.67 -7.31 7.22
N ASP A 37 2.50 -6.30 7.43
CA ASP A 37 3.95 -6.45 7.35
C ASP A 37 4.55 -7.06 8.63
N GLY A 38 5.90 -7.20 8.65
CA GLY A 38 6.58 -7.79 9.80
C GLY A 38 6.42 -7.01 11.10
N GLY A 39 6.17 -5.69 11.05
CA GLY A 39 5.95 -4.88 12.23
C GLY A 39 4.67 -5.23 12.97
N PHE A 40 3.61 -5.54 12.24
CA PHE A 40 2.30 -5.92 12.79
C PHE A 40 2.09 -7.43 12.92
N GLY A 41 2.95 -8.27 12.31
CA GLY A 41 2.82 -9.73 12.31
C GLY A 41 3.27 -10.39 13.61
N THR A 42 2.91 -9.83 14.76
CA THR A 42 3.18 -10.35 16.10
C THR A 42 2.09 -11.31 16.54
N ASP A 43 2.43 -12.29 17.41
CA ASP A 43 1.44 -13.25 17.88
C ASP A 43 0.24 -12.61 18.61
N PRO A 44 0.44 -11.57 19.46
CA PRO A 44 -0.69 -10.87 20.07
C PRO A 44 -1.64 -10.25 19.03
N ASN A 45 -1.12 -9.56 18.04
CA ASN A 45 -1.92 -8.95 16.99
C ASN A 45 -2.70 -9.98 16.16
N LEU A 46 -2.05 -11.09 15.80
CA LEU A 46 -2.71 -12.15 15.02
C LEU A 46 -3.80 -12.86 15.81
N ARG A 47 -3.59 -13.11 17.12
CA ARG A 47 -4.64 -13.64 18.01
C ARG A 47 -5.81 -12.66 18.13
N TRP A 48 -5.50 -11.39 18.36
CA TRP A 48 -6.52 -10.34 18.45
C TRP A 48 -7.43 -10.28 17.21
N LEU A 49 -6.85 -10.40 16.00
CA LEU A 49 -7.61 -10.48 14.74
C LEU A 49 -8.44 -11.76 14.65
N ALA A 50 -7.85 -12.92 15.03
CA ALA A 50 -8.53 -14.20 15.00
C ALA A 50 -9.75 -14.23 15.93
N GLU A 51 -9.61 -13.76 17.18
CA GLU A 51 -10.68 -13.65 18.18
C GLU A 51 -11.86 -12.80 17.70
N ARG A 52 -11.59 -11.83 16.81
CA ARG A 52 -12.61 -10.95 16.22
C ARG A 52 -13.14 -11.41 14.87
N ASN A 53 -12.77 -12.63 14.48
CA ASN A 53 -13.21 -13.25 13.23
C ASN A 53 -12.77 -12.50 11.97
N TYR A 54 -11.61 -11.83 12.00
CA TYR A 54 -10.98 -11.25 10.82
C TYR A 54 -10.12 -12.27 10.09
N HIS A 55 -10.06 -12.17 8.78
CA HIS A 55 -9.01 -12.83 8.02
C HIS A 55 -7.73 -12.00 8.04
N PHE A 56 -6.59 -12.69 8.11
CA PHE A 56 -5.29 -12.05 7.99
C PHE A 56 -4.33 -12.84 7.11
N HIS A 57 -3.42 -12.12 6.51
CA HIS A 57 -2.26 -12.64 5.80
C HIS A 57 -1.07 -11.75 6.16
N ALA A 58 -0.21 -12.24 7.02
CA ALA A 58 0.82 -11.46 7.69
C ALA A 58 2.21 -12.03 7.51
N LYS A 59 3.20 -11.17 7.33
CA LYS A 59 4.61 -11.53 7.53
C LYS A 59 4.90 -11.55 9.02
N GLY A 60 5.44 -12.66 9.52
CA GLY A 60 5.77 -12.77 10.93
C GLY A 60 6.93 -11.87 11.34
N PHE A 61 6.88 -11.37 12.56
CA PHE A 61 7.83 -10.40 13.12
C PHE A 61 9.23 -11.01 13.38
N ALA A 62 9.29 -12.23 13.93
CA ALA A 62 10.52 -12.77 14.52
C ALA A 62 11.42 -13.48 13.49
N GLY A 63 12.54 -12.87 13.10
CA GLY A 63 13.52 -13.47 12.18
C GLY A 63 14.16 -14.76 12.71
N ARG A 64 14.42 -14.86 14.03
CA ARG A 64 14.90 -16.11 14.66
C ARG A 64 13.89 -17.26 14.50
N ARG A 65 12.59 -16.96 14.64
CA ARG A 65 11.53 -17.96 14.39
C ARG A 65 11.51 -18.39 12.93
N ALA A 66 11.70 -17.47 11.98
CA ALA A 66 11.77 -17.80 10.56
C ALA A 66 12.89 -18.81 10.28
N ALA A 67 14.09 -18.60 10.84
CA ALA A 67 15.22 -19.51 10.68
C ALA A 67 14.94 -20.91 11.31
N ASN A 68 14.28 -20.95 12.46
CA ASN A 68 13.92 -22.22 13.11
C ASN A 68 12.82 -22.96 12.33
N LEU A 69 11.85 -22.25 11.77
CA LEU A 69 10.82 -22.85 10.91
C LEU A 69 11.42 -23.37 9.60
N ALA A 70 12.40 -22.67 9.04
CA ALA A 70 13.08 -23.10 7.82
C ALA A 70 13.72 -24.49 7.96
N LYS A 71 14.23 -24.84 9.15
CA LYS A 71 14.79 -26.17 9.43
C LYS A 71 13.75 -27.30 9.41
N LYS A 72 12.47 -26.96 9.56
CA LYS A 72 11.34 -27.90 9.56
C LYS A 72 10.69 -28.07 8.18
N VAL A 73 11.08 -27.27 7.21
CA VAL A 73 10.55 -27.36 5.84
C VAL A 73 11.08 -28.63 5.18
N GLN A 74 10.17 -29.54 4.82
CA GLN A 74 10.53 -30.79 4.14
C GLN A 74 10.76 -30.60 2.64
N ARG A 75 10.01 -29.70 2.00
CA ARG A 75 10.08 -29.45 0.56
C ARG A 75 10.08 -27.95 0.25
N TRP A 76 11.05 -27.55 -0.55
CA TRP A 76 11.17 -26.19 -1.06
C TRP A 76 10.71 -26.12 -2.51
N ILE A 77 9.87 -25.12 -2.85
CA ILE A 77 9.36 -24.86 -4.18
C ILE A 77 9.95 -23.54 -4.67
N PRO A 78 10.55 -23.48 -5.85
CA PRO A 78 11.09 -22.24 -6.40
C PRO A 78 9.96 -21.25 -6.74
N TYR A 79 10.22 -19.96 -6.49
CA TYR A 79 9.32 -18.84 -6.80
C TYR A 79 10.17 -17.61 -7.15
N GLY A 80 10.46 -17.40 -8.43
CA GLY A 80 11.40 -16.40 -8.88
C GLY A 80 12.81 -16.63 -8.28
N ASP A 81 13.33 -15.61 -7.62
CA ASP A 81 14.65 -15.63 -6.96
C ASP A 81 14.63 -16.16 -5.51
N VAL A 82 13.50 -16.72 -5.09
CA VAL A 82 13.29 -17.24 -3.73
C VAL A 82 12.75 -18.66 -3.74
N TRP A 83 12.72 -19.30 -2.57
CA TRP A 83 12.08 -20.60 -2.36
C TRP A 83 11.04 -20.51 -1.26
N LEU A 84 9.95 -21.22 -1.43
CA LEU A 84 8.82 -21.30 -0.50
C LEU A 84 8.70 -22.72 0.06
N GLY A 85 8.43 -22.82 1.36
CA GLY A 85 8.16 -24.08 2.03
C GLY A 85 7.01 -23.96 3.02
N SER A 86 6.22 -25.00 3.19
CA SER A 86 5.12 -25.05 4.17
C SER A 86 5.58 -25.75 5.43
N VAL A 87 5.08 -25.28 6.59
CA VAL A 87 5.32 -25.87 7.89
C VAL A 87 4.06 -25.79 8.75
N ALA A 88 3.98 -26.64 9.78
CA ALA A 88 2.95 -26.52 10.81
C ALA A 88 3.12 -25.21 11.59
N SER A 89 2.01 -24.63 12.03
CA SER A 89 2.05 -23.44 12.87
C SER A 89 2.72 -23.74 14.21
N PRO A 90 3.69 -22.92 14.63
CA PRO A 90 4.33 -23.07 15.94
C PRO A 90 3.49 -22.49 17.08
N VAL A 91 2.41 -21.80 16.77
CA VAL A 91 1.54 -21.07 17.70
C VAL A 91 0.09 -21.40 17.38
N ASP A 92 -0.69 -21.61 18.42
CA ASP A 92 -2.13 -21.69 18.33
C ASP A 92 -2.72 -20.26 18.37
N TYR A 93 -3.48 -19.92 17.33
CA TYR A 93 -4.17 -18.64 17.20
C TYR A 93 -5.68 -18.75 17.49
N GLY A 94 -6.17 -19.92 17.97
CA GLY A 94 -7.59 -20.17 18.17
C GLY A 94 -8.38 -20.40 16.87
N CYS A 95 -7.70 -20.42 15.74
CA CYS A 95 -8.30 -20.69 14.43
C CYS A 95 -7.29 -21.40 13.51
N PRO A 96 -7.76 -22.13 12.48
CA PRO A 96 -6.88 -22.77 11.51
C PRO A 96 -6.06 -21.74 10.73
N VAL A 97 -4.74 -21.91 10.74
CA VAL A 97 -3.82 -21.08 9.98
C VAL A 97 -2.89 -21.93 9.13
N ARG A 98 -2.39 -21.34 8.06
CA ARG A 98 -1.30 -21.89 7.24
C ARG A 98 -0.05 -21.06 7.47
N VAL A 99 1.09 -21.72 7.54
CA VAL A 99 2.39 -21.06 7.73
C VAL A 99 3.31 -21.44 6.58
N TRP A 100 3.91 -20.43 5.98
CA TRP A 100 4.92 -20.57 4.92
C TRP A 100 6.21 -19.90 5.33
N VAL A 101 7.30 -20.49 4.90
CA VAL A 101 8.63 -19.92 5.03
C VAL A 101 9.13 -19.56 3.65
N LYS A 102 9.65 -18.34 3.51
CA LYS A 102 10.40 -17.89 2.35
C LYS A 102 11.87 -17.83 2.68
N ARG A 103 12.73 -18.37 1.81
CA ARG A 103 14.18 -18.18 1.87
C ARG A 103 14.68 -17.50 0.60
N ARG A 104 15.64 -16.63 0.77
CA ARG A 104 16.36 -15.94 -0.30
C ARG A 104 17.85 -16.07 -0.06
N LEU A 105 18.63 -16.30 -1.12
CA LEU A 105 20.08 -16.27 -1.03
C LEU A 105 20.55 -14.82 -1.15
N GLU A 106 21.22 -14.31 -0.12
CA GLU A 106 21.80 -12.97 -0.09
C GLU A 106 23.23 -13.07 0.44
N ASN A 107 24.20 -12.61 -0.36
CA ASN A 107 25.63 -12.66 0.01
C ASN A 107 26.10 -14.05 0.46
N GLY A 108 25.67 -15.11 -0.22
CA GLY A 108 26.05 -16.50 0.09
C GLY A 108 25.34 -17.12 1.29
N GLN A 109 24.43 -16.40 1.95
CA GLN A 109 23.68 -16.89 3.10
C GLN A 109 22.18 -16.84 2.83
N TYR A 110 21.46 -17.85 3.36
CA TYR A 110 20.00 -17.83 3.29
C TYR A 110 19.39 -16.94 4.35
N LYS A 111 18.69 -15.90 3.91
CA LYS A 111 17.78 -15.13 4.76
C LYS A 111 16.39 -15.73 4.73
N HIS A 112 15.74 -15.78 5.88
CA HIS A 112 14.45 -16.40 6.06
C HIS A 112 13.42 -15.39 6.53
N SER A 113 12.20 -15.52 6.03
CA SER A 113 11.00 -14.88 6.57
C SER A 113 9.86 -15.90 6.60
N TYR A 114 8.86 -15.69 7.45
CA TYR A 114 7.69 -16.56 7.49
C TYR A 114 6.41 -15.74 7.41
N TYR A 115 5.36 -16.40 6.98
CA TYR A 115 4.04 -15.80 6.76
C TYR A 115 2.99 -16.69 7.42
N VAL A 116 1.99 -16.05 8.02
CA VAL A 116 0.86 -16.70 8.67
C VAL A 116 -0.42 -16.22 8.04
N SER A 117 -1.34 -17.11 7.72
CA SER A 117 -2.60 -16.75 7.07
C SER A 117 -3.74 -17.64 7.50
N THR A 118 -4.92 -17.04 7.67
CA THR A 118 -6.19 -17.72 7.86
C THR A 118 -6.86 -18.12 6.53
N LEU A 119 -6.33 -17.63 5.40
CA LEU A 119 -6.94 -17.91 4.10
C LEU A 119 -6.70 -19.34 3.64
N LYS A 120 -7.74 -19.96 3.07
CA LYS A 120 -7.67 -21.25 2.40
C LYS A 120 -7.15 -21.08 0.97
N LEU A 121 -5.85 -20.77 0.84
CA LEU A 121 -5.22 -20.56 -0.47
C LEU A 121 -4.83 -21.90 -1.10
N HIS A 122 -4.95 -22.00 -2.43
CA HIS A 122 -4.67 -23.24 -3.16
C HIS A 122 -3.17 -23.54 -3.24
N SER A 123 -2.32 -22.53 -3.23
CA SER A 123 -0.87 -22.70 -3.32
C SER A 123 -0.08 -21.65 -2.53
N MET A 124 1.18 -21.97 -2.20
CA MET A 124 2.11 -21.04 -1.59
C MET A 124 2.43 -19.86 -2.52
N THR A 125 2.46 -20.09 -3.82
CA THR A 125 2.69 -19.04 -4.82
C THR A 125 1.55 -18.03 -4.86
N GLN A 126 0.30 -18.49 -4.74
CA GLN A 126 -0.86 -17.60 -4.61
C GLN A 126 -0.77 -16.75 -3.33
N ALA A 127 -0.37 -17.35 -2.21
CA ALA A 127 -0.15 -16.63 -0.97
C ALA A 127 0.89 -15.52 -1.12
N MET A 128 2.01 -15.81 -1.77
CA MET A 128 3.06 -14.82 -1.97
C MET A 128 2.63 -13.70 -2.93
N ARG A 129 1.94 -14.02 -4.02
CA ARG A 129 1.38 -12.99 -4.91
C ARG A 129 0.45 -12.04 -4.17
N LEU A 130 -0.45 -12.59 -3.35
CA LEU A 130 -1.37 -11.79 -2.52
C LEU A 130 -0.61 -10.88 -1.54
N TYR A 131 0.50 -11.37 -0.97
CA TYR A 131 1.34 -10.58 -0.08
C TYR A 131 2.11 -9.48 -0.84
N ASP A 132 2.71 -9.84 -1.97
CA ASP A 132 3.54 -8.92 -2.75
C ASP A 132 2.71 -7.77 -3.34
N GLN A 133 1.46 -8.01 -3.73
CA GLN A 133 0.51 -6.97 -4.16
C GLN A 133 0.23 -5.90 -3.09
N ARG A 134 0.43 -6.20 -1.80
CA ARG A 134 0.33 -5.21 -0.73
C ARG A 134 1.38 -4.10 -0.88
N GLY A 135 2.63 -4.51 -1.09
CA GLY A 135 3.75 -3.59 -1.09
C GLY A 135 3.79 -2.65 -2.30
N GLN A 136 3.18 -3.05 -3.41
CA GLN A 136 3.18 -2.21 -4.62
C GLN A 136 2.40 -0.92 -4.40
N ALA A 137 1.17 -0.99 -3.89
CA ALA A 137 0.35 0.20 -3.69
C ALA A 137 0.96 1.16 -2.65
N GLU A 138 1.37 0.66 -1.47
CA GLU A 138 1.94 1.50 -0.41
C GLU A 138 3.29 2.13 -0.82
N VAL A 139 4.19 1.33 -1.40
CA VAL A 139 5.51 1.83 -1.83
C VAL A 139 5.37 2.82 -2.97
N GLU A 140 4.44 2.60 -3.88
CA GLU A 140 4.16 3.52 -4.97
C GLU A 140 3.55 4.82 -4.46
N GLN A 141 2.58 4.76 -3.56
CA GLN A 141 2.03 5.95 -2.91
C GLN A 141 3.12 6.74 -2.20
N PHE A 142 3.90 6.13 -1.31
CA PHE A 142 5.00 6.82 -0.63
C PHE A 142 6.05 7.40 -1.59
N ARG A 143 6.31 6.72 -2.70
CA ARG A 143 7.21 7.24 -3.74
C ARG A 143 6.60 8.47 -4.41
N ASN A 144 5.35 8.42 -4.77
CA ASN A 144 4.61 9.52 -5.39
C ASN A 144 4.55 10.72 -4.46
N ASP A 145 4.24 10.53 -3.18
CA ASP A 145 4.16 11.59 -2.17
C ASP A 145 5.53 12.24 -1.91
N LYS A 146 6.59 11.43 -1.80
CA LYS A 146 7.95 11.93 -1.57
C LYS A 146 8.58 12.56 -2.79
N GLN A 147 8.43 11.98 -3.97
CA GLN A 147 9.11 12.41 -5.20
C GLN A 147 8.23 13.29 -6.08
N GLY A 148 6.94 12.97 -6.18
CA GLY A 148 5.97 13.72 -6.99
C GLY A 148 5.45 14.96 -6.27
N LEU A 149 4.96 14.80 -5.05
CA LEU A 149 4.37 15.86 -4.24
C LEU A 149 5.36 16.53 -3.27
N HIS A 150 6.62 16.09 -3.26
CA HIS A 150 7.71 16.65 -2.46
C HIS A 150 7.45 16.68 -0.95
N LEU A 151 6.67 15.75 -0.40
CA LEU A 151 6.31 15.70 1.02
C LEU A 151 7.54 15.75 1.94
N SER A 152 8.62 15.05 1.60
CA SER A 152 9.85 15.02 2.40
C SER A 152 10.60 16.36 2.46
N ARG A 153 10.35 17.28 1.54
CA ARG A 153 10.98 18.62 1.49
C ARG A 153 10.19 19.68 2.24
N ARG A 154 8.92 19.42 2.54
CA ARG A 154 7.99 20.34 3.18
C ARG A 154 7.87 20.00 4.67
N ARG A 155 8.86 20.42 5.47
CA ARG A 155 8.84 20.17 6.92
C ARG A 155 8.25 21.38 7.65
N LYS A 156 7.41 21.11 8.63
CA LYS A 156 6.84 22.09 9.55
C LYS A 156 7.31 21.82 10.97
N HIS A 157 7.58 22.89 11.73
CA HIS A 157 8.01 22.77 13.11
C HIS A 157 6.85 22.39 14.06
N LEU A 158 5.64 22.81 13.74
CA LEU A 158 4.45 22.49 14.53
C LEU A 158 3.85 21.16 14.04
N LEU A 159 3.55 20.26 14.97
CA LEU A 159 2.95 18.95 14.67
C LEU A 159 1.62 19.08 13.89
N VAL A 160 0.74 19.97 14.34
CA VAL A 160 -0.56 20.23 13.69
C VAL A 160 -0.37 20.70 12.23
N ALA A 161 0.59 21.59 11.99
CA ALA A 161 0.89 22.05 10.64
C ALA A 161 1.50 20.94 9.78
N GLN A 162 2.28 20.04 10.37
CA GLN A 162 2.79 18.86 9.66
C GLN A 162 1.68 17.86 9.33
N GLN A 163 0.74 17.65 10.25
CA GLN A 163 -0.45 16.81 10.00
C GLN A 163 -1.32 17.38 8.88
N ALA A 164 -1.60 18.69 8.92
CA ALA A 164 -2.35 19.36 7.85
C ALA A 164 -1.66 19.21 6.49
N LEU A 165 -0.33 19.33 6.45
CA LEU A 165 0.43 19.13 5.21
C LEU A 165 0.33 17.71 4.69
N ILE A 166 0.35 16.69 5.55
CA ILE A 166 0.16 15.28 5.18
C ILE A 166 -1.23 15.09 4.58
N LEU A 167 -2.28 15.57 5.25
CA LEU A 167 -3.67 15.47 4.75
C LEU A 167 -3.86 16.18 3.39
N LEU A 168 -3.25 17.35 3.19
CA LEU A 168 -3.26 18.05 1.90
C LEU A 168 -2.50 17.26 0.82
N THR A 169 -1.42 16.57 1.19
CA THR A 169 -0.68 15.71 0.27
C THR A 169 -1.50 14.49 -0.13
N ASP A 170 -2.21 13.87 0.82
CA ASP A 170 -3.12 12.74 0.54
C ASP A 170 -4.28 13.19 -0.36
N LEU A 171 -4.86 14.36 -0.12
CA LEU A 171 -5.88 14.94 -1.00
C LEU A 171 -5.35 15.16 -2.41
N ALA A 172 -4.17 15.78 -2.55
CA ALA A 172 -3.54 15.99 -3.85
C ALA A 172 -3.23 14.65 -4.56
N HIS A 173 -2.79 13.63 -3.80
CA HIS A 173 -2.57 12.29 -4.33
C HIS A 173 -3.86 11.69 -4.89
N ASN A 174 -4.96 11.78 -4.16
CA ASN A 174 -6.25 11.24 -4.58
C ASN A 174 -6.78 11.96 -5.83
N LEU A 175 -6.64 13.29 -5.89
CA LEU A 175 -7.02 14.07 -7.08
C LEU A 175 -6.17 13.71 -8.31
N LEU A 176 -4.86 13.46 -8.13
CA LEU A 176 -3.99 13.00 -9.21
C LEU A 176 -4.35 11.60 -9.68
N ALA A 177 -4.70 10.70 -8.76
CA ALA A 177 -5.12 9.34 -9.08
C ALA A 177 -6.46 9.34 -9.84
N ASP A 178 -7.39 10.17 -9.40
CA ASP A 178 -8.69 10.36 -10.06
C ASP A 178 -8.51 10.91 -11.47
N PHE A 179 -7.76 11.99 -11.62
CA PHE A 179 -7.42 12.55 -12.92
C PHE A 179 -6.72 11.55 -13.84
N HIS A 180 -5.76 10.78 -13.30
CA HIS A 180 -5.09 9.72 -14.06
C HIS A 180 -6.09 8.68 -14.58
N ASN A 181 -6.95 8.18 -13.69
CA ASN A 181 -7.91 7.11 -14.03
C ASN A 181 -8.98 7.58 -15.02
N LEU A 182 -9.49 8.81 -14.88
CA LEU A 182 -10.57 9.32 -15.72
C LEU A 182 -10.06 9.91 -17.05
N ALA A 183 -8.88 10.52 -17.06
CA ALA A 183 -8.42 11.30 -18.18
C ALA A 183 -7.18 10.76 -18.90
N LEU A 184 -6.26 10.11 -18.20
CA LEU A 184 -4.96 9.73 -18.78
C LEU A 184 -4.88 8.26 -19.22
N VAL A 185 -5.75 7.39 -18.73
CA VAL A 185 -5.84 5.99 -19.19
C VAL A 185 -6.22 5.98 -20.67
N ASP A 186 -5.64 5.06 -21.44
CA ASP A 186 -5.74 4.93 -22.90
C ASP A 186 -5.17 6.14 -23.69
N THR A 187 -4.27 6.90 -23.05
CA THR A 187 -3.55 8.00 -23.70
C THR A 187 -2.04 7.80 -23.65
N VAL A 188 -1.30 8.65 -24.34
CA VAL A 188 0.18 8.66 -24.28
C VAL A 188 0.72 8.97 -22.86
N PHE A 189 -0.14 9.39 -21.95
CA PHE A 189 0.19 9.74 -20.57
C PHE A 189 -0.15 8.63 -19.57
N GLU A 190 -0.73 7.51 -19.97
CA GLU A 190 -1.12 6.40 -19.10
C GLU A 190 0.03 5.93 -18.19
N GLY A 191 1.24 5.84 -18.72
CA GLY A 191 2.43 5.45 -17.94
C GLY A 191 3.04 6.55 -17.07
N PHE A 192 2.38 7.72 -16.91
CA PHE A 192 2.93 8.84 -16.13
C PHE A 192 2.57 8.68 -14.64
N ALA A 193 3.61 8.42 -13.81
CA ALA A 193 3.47 8.52 -12.36
C ALA A 193 3.29 9.98 -11.90
N ALA A 194 2.83 10.22 -10.67
CA ALA A 194 2.54 11.55 -10.11
C ALA A 194 3.66 12.58 -10.36
N LYS A 195 4.92 12.17 -10.22
CA LYS A 195 6.07 13.06 -10.50
C LYS A 195 6.07 13.61 -11.94
N ARG A 196 5.75 12.76 -12.92
CA ARG A 196 5.70 13.18 -14.32
C ARG A 196 4.48 14.03 -14.61
N ILE A 197 3.32 13.66 -14.03
CA ILE A 197 2.09 14.46 -14.19
C ILE A 197 2.33 15.89 -13.69
N VAL A 198 2.87 16.04 -12.48
CA VAL A 198 3.14 17.37 -11.90
C VAL A 198 4.18 18.14 -12.70
N ARG A 199 5.29 17.50 -13.07
CA ARG A 199 6.40 18.17 -13.75
C ARG A 199 6.12 18.47 -15.23
N ASP A 200 5.53 17.49 -15.95
CA ASP A 200 5.46 17.52 -17.41
C ASP A 200 4.09 18.00 -17.91
N LEU A 201 3.02 17.87 -17.11
CA LEU A 201 1.68 18.28 -17.50
C LEU A 201 1.18 19.50 -16.73
N PHE A 202 1.30 19.51 -15.39
CA PHE A 202 0.75 20.60 -14.57
C PHE A 202 1.69 21.82 -14.44
N ALA A 203 2.93 21.70 -14.90
CA ALA A 203 3.85 22.83 -15.01
C ALA A 203 3.80 23.55 -16.37
N ILE A 204 2.86 23.18 -17.25
CA ILE A 204 2.65 23.88 -18.51
C ILE A 204 2.09 25.28 -18.21
N GLU A 205 2.72 26.31 -18.75
CA GLU A 205 2.25 27.69 -18.63
C GLU A 205 0.89 27.88 -19.29
N GLY A 206 0.00 28.63 -18.63
CA GLY A 206 -1.33 28.86 -19.15
C GLY A 206 -2.13 29.85 -18.31
N ASN A 207 -3.31 30.20 -18.82
CA ASN A 207 -4.25 31.09 -18.17
C ASN A 207 -5.55 30.35 -17.82
N LEU A 208 -6.07 30.62 -16.63
CA LEU A 208 -7.40 30.17 -16.20
C LEU A 208 -8.33 31.36 -16.24
N VAL A 209 -9.33 31.34 -17.12
CA VAL A 209 -10.32 32.40 -17.26
C VAL A 209 -11.54 32.06 -16.43
N TRP A 210 -11.81 32.88 -15.42
CA TRP A 210 -12.94 32.74 -14.50
C TRP A 210 -13.98 33.83 -14.72
N ARG A 211 -15.25 33.50 -14.55
CA ARG A 211 -16.35 34.43 -14.50
C ARG A 211 -17.40 33.92 -13.50
N ASP A 212 -17.84 34.78 -12.59
CA ASP A 212 -18.84 34.46 -11.57
C ASP A 212 -18.52 33.13 -10.83
N GLU A 213 -17.25 33.00 -10.38
CA GLU A 213 -16.71 31.81 -9.70
C GLU A 213 -16.67 30.52 -10.54
N LYS A 214 -17.02 30.58 -11.82
CA LYS A 214 -16.98 29.46 -12.74
C LYS A 214 -15.74 29.55 -13.65
N LEU A 215 -15.04 28.41 -13.80
CA LEU A 215 -13.98 28.29 -14.77
C LEU A 215 -14.60 28.23 -16.18
N LEU A 216 -14.34 29.25 -17.00
CA LEU A 216 -14.86 29.33 -18.35
C LEU A 216 -13.93 28.70 -19.37
N ARG A 217 -12.62 28.92 -19.20
CA ARG A 217 -11.65 28.52 -20.21
C ARG A 217 -10.28 28.25 -19.58
N ILE A 218 -9.61 27.26 -20.11
CA ILE A 218 -8.20 26.93 -19.83
C ILE A 218 -7.44 27.18 -21.14
N GLU A 219 -6.45 28.05 -21.09
CA GLU A 219 -5.53 28.31 -22.18
C GLU A 219 -4.15 27.80 -21.80
N LEU A 220 -3.53 26.98 -22.63
CA LEU A 220 -2.17 26.47 -22.41
C LEU A 220 -1.23 27.03 -23.47
N SER A 221 0.03 27.22 -23.11
CA SER A 221 1.08 27.61 -24.04
C SER A 221 1.25 26.55 -25.13
N GLN A 222 1.12 26.93 -26.38
CA GLN A 222 1.26 26.05 -27.55
C GLN A 222 2.70 25.58 -27.78
N GLU A 223 3.68 26.26 -27.20
CA GLU A 223 5.09 25.90 -27.33
C GLU A 223 5.42 24.58 -26.62
N HIS A 224 4.58 24.14 -25.66
CA HIS A 224 4.82 22.93 -24.92
C HIS A 224 4.32 21.69 -25.67
N PRO A 225 5.15 20.66 -25.88
CA PRO A 225 4.82 19.49 -26.73
C PRO A 225 3.64 18.66 -26.26
N HIS A 226 3.19 18.86 -25.02
CA HIS A 226 2.05 18.12 -24.44
C HIS A 226 0.77 18.96 -24.34
N ALA A 227 0.79 20.25 -24.67
CA ALA A 227 -0.33 21.16 -24.43
C ALA A 227 -1.64 20.70 -25.10
N GLU A 228 -1.63 20.44 -26.40
CA GLU A 228 -2.82 20.01 -27.13
C GLU A 228 -3.40 18.71 -26.59
N ARG A 229 -2.53 17.72 -26.33
CA ARG A 229 -2.95 16.41 -25.79
C ARG A 229 -3.50 16.54 -24.39
N LEU A 230 -2.91 17.40 -23.55
CA LEU A 230 -3.41 17.68 -22.22
C LEU A 230 -4.78 18.35 -22.25
N LEU A 231 -5.03 19.30 -23.17
CA LEU A 231 -6.36 19.90 -23.32
C LEU A 231 -7.44 18.87 -23.63
N VAL A 232 -7.14 17.87 -24.47
CA VAL A 232 -8.07 16.77 -24.74
C VAL A 232 -8.35 15.97 -23.47
N CYS A 233 -7.32 15.66 -22.67
CA CYS A 233 -7.48 14.95 -21.39
C CYS A 233 -8.30 15.79 -20.39
N LEU A 234 -8.04 17.08 -20.27
CA LEU A 234 -8.78 17.98 -19.38
C LEU A 234 -10.25 18.08 -19.78
N LYS A 235 -10.54 18.15 -21.08
CA LYS A 235 -11.92 18.14 -21.59
C LYS A 235 -12.63 16.84 -21.19
N LYS A 236 -11.98 15.69 -21.43
CA LYS A 236 -12.51 14.36 -21.02
C LYS A 236 -12.79 14.30 -19.51
N TYR A 237 -11.89 14.84 -18.69
CA TYR A 237 -12.05 14.91 -17.24
C TYR A 237 -13.26 15.74 -16.83
N CYS A 238 -13.39 16.95 -17.36
CA CYS A 238 -14.51 17.86 -17.07
C CYS A 238 -15.88 17.34 -17.54
N GLU A 239 -15.92 16.44 -18.52
CA GLU A 239 -17.16 15.82 -19.02
C GLU A 239 -17.59 14.62 -18.15
N GLN A 240 -16.69 14.06 -17.32
CA GLN A 240 -16.91 12.87 -16.48
C GLN A 240 -17.01 13.18 -14.98
N ALA A 241 -16.50 14.34 -14.54
CA ALA A 241 -16.54 14.82 -13.15
C ALA A 241 -17.85 15.58 -12.88
#